data_e22c49965ba58f8c839a4e3645535c62
#
_entry.id   e22c49965ba58f8c839a4e3645535c62
#
_cell.length_a   1.000
_cell.length_b   1.000
_cell.length_c   1.000
_cell.angle_alpha   90.00
_cell.angle_beta   90.00
_cell.angle_gamma   90.00
#
_symmetry.space_group_name_H-M   'P 1'
#
loop_
_entity.id
_entity.type
_entity.pdbx_description
1 polymer ?
#
loop_
_entity_poly.entity_id
_entity_poly.type
_entity_poly.pdbx_seq_one_letter_code
_entity_poly.pdbx_strand_id
1 'polypeptide(L)'
;MYIKRHLETTIEKLNSCFKVLLVTGPRQVGKTLFRGLAAVDRTYVTMDDISVRSLAMTEPALFLQRYKPPLLIDEIQLAPKLLPYLKMYVDEQGQNGDFWLTRSQAFELMHGVSESLAGRIGIVNLLGLSHGELIDRPAGPFVPENEFLLRRVEESPLLPMSDLFDQIWQGSMPALNSASEQDWNCYYSSYVQTFLQRDVKELAQVNDELQFYRFLCAAASYTGSMINYAALAKEAEITAPTAKQWLKVLAAAGLVYLLEPFMHPNLKYGVKAPKVYFTDTGLAAYLLRWSNAEILEAGAMSSSFLETWAVMEIYKSFSNCGQIPPLGYYRDFNSREVELVLNVDGSIHPLAIRKSSSPVKETKKFDILRPVTEGERALKLGAGGVICFANDLLPIDARNWYIPAGLL
;
A
#
# COMPACT_ATOMS: atom_id res chain seq x y z
N MET A 1 -12.94 -14.10 12.81
CA MET A 1 -14.06 -13.32 12.24
C MET A 1 -13.64 -12.79 10.87
N TYR A 2 -14.50 -12.82 9.85
CA TYR A 2 -14.19 -12.23 8.56
C TYR A 2 -14.30 -10.70 8.63
N ILE A 3 -13.25 -9.98 8.22
CA ILE A 3 -13.27 -8.52 8.08
C ILE A 3 -13.51 -8.21 6.61
N LYS A 4 -14.63 -7.56 6.31
CA LYS A 4 -15.02 -7.20 4.96
C LYS A 4 -13.98 -6.26 4.33
N ARG A 5 -13.55 -6.57 3.09
CA ARG A 5 -12.54 -5.77 2.41
C ARG A 5 -13.19 -4.68 1.55
N HIS A 6 -12.69 -3.48 1.65
CA HIS A 6 -13.12 -2.36 0.79
C HIS A 6 -12.91 -2.66 -0.70
N LEU A 7 -11.90 -3.47 -1.01
CA LEU A 7 -11.57 -3.86 -2.38
C LEU A 7 -12.65 -4.74 -3.05
N GLU A 8 -13.55 -5.38 -2.29
CA GLU A 8 -14.57 -6.30 -2.84
C GLU A 8 -15.44 -5.64 -3.90
N THR A 9 -15.92 -4.42 -3.65
CA THR A 9 -16.74 -3.67 -4.63
C THR A 9 -15.96 -3.35 -5.91
N THR A 10 -14.66 -3.06 -5.79
CA THR A 10 -13.80 -2.82 -6.94
C THR A 10 -13.58 -4.09 -7.75
N ILE A 11 -13.43 -5.22 -7.08
CA ILE A 11 -13.31 -6.53 -7.72
C ILE A 11 -14.57 -6.87 -8.52
N GLU A 12 -15.75 -6.66 -7.95
CA GLU A 12 -17.03 -6.88 -8.65
C GLU A 12 -17.14 -6.03 -9.92
N LYS A 13 -16.77 -4.74 -9.84
CA LYS A 13 -16.72 -3.85 -11.01
C LYS A 13 -15.75 -4.34 -12.07
N LEU A 14 -14.53 -4.70 -11.70
CA LEU A 14 -13.52 -5.18 -12.64
C LEU A 14 -13.90 -6.55 -13.23
N ASN A 15 -14.52 -7.42 -12.44
CA ASN A 15 -15.03 -8.70 -12.88
C ASN A 15 -16.10 -8.57 -13.98
N SER A 16 -16.90 -7.52 -13.94
CA SER A 16 -17.90 -7.22 -14.99
C SER A 16 -17.29 -6.57 -16.24
N CYS A 17 -16.07 -6.04 -16.16
CA CYS A 17 -15.41 -5.32 -17.25
C CYS A 17 -14.31 -6.12 -17.95
N PHE A 18 -13.61 -6.99 -17.22
CA PHE A 18 -12.45 -7.71 -17.73
C PHE A 18 -12.65 -9.22 -17.72
N LYS A 19 -12.10 -9.87 -18.74
CA LYS A 19 -12.12 -11.33 -18.85
C LYS A 19 -11.21 -12.03 -17.84
N VAL A 20 -10.12 -11.34 -17.46
CA VAL A 20 -9.14 -11.81 -16.49
C VAL A 20 -9.00 -10.77 -15.38
N LEU A 21 -9.01 -11.21 -14.13
CA LEU A 21 -8.70 -10.39 -12.96
C LEU A 21 -7.42 -10.91 -12.30
N LEU A 22 -6.44 -10.04 -12.07
CA LEU A 22 -5.22 -10.37 -11.32
C LEU A 22 -5.22 -9.65 -9.98
N VAL A 23 -5.15 -10.44 -8.92
CA VAL A 23 -4.99 -9.95 -7.55
C VAL A 23 -3.56 -10.12 -7.13
N THR A 24 -2.90 -9.00 -6.88
CA THR A 24 -1.53 -8.94 -6.37
C THR A 24 -1.54 -8.42 -4.94
N GLY A 25 -0.41 -8.45 -4.27
CA GLY A 25 -0.25 -7.85 -2.94
C GLY A 25 0.83 -8.56 -2.11
N PRO A 26 1.29 -7.93 -1.03
CA PRO A 26 2.24 -8.53 -0.10
C PRO A 26 1.79 -9.92 0.39
N ARG A 27 2.69 -10.67 0.94
CA ARG A 27 2.33 -11.95 1.58
C ARG A 27 1.43 -11.69 2.79
N GLN A 28 0.54 -12.66 3.08
CA GLN A 28 -0.30 -12.71 4.28
C GLN A 28 -1.33 -11.56 4.44
N VAL A 29 -1.53 -10.71 3.42
CA VAL A 29 -2.56 -9.66 3.42
C VAL A 29 -3.98 -10.18 3.20
N GLY A 30 -4.16 -11.50 3.13
CA GLY A 30 -5.48 -12.12 3.01
C GLY A 30 -5.89 -12.49 1.58
N LYS A 31 -4.96 -12.72 0.64
CA LYS A 31 -5.28 -13.21 -0.71
C LYS A 31 -6.08 -14.51 -0.71
N THR A 32 -5.89 -15.37 0.28
CA THR A 32 -6.69 -16.58 0.50
C THR A 32 -8.18 -16.29 0.78
N LEU A 33 -8.52 -15.06 1.23
CA LEU A 33 -9.92 -14.62 1.40
C LEU A 33 -10.65 -14.51 0.04
N PHE A 34 -9.91 -14.26 -1.03
CA PHE A 34 -10.43 -14.38 -2.40
C PHE A 34 -11.01 -15.75 -2.70
N ARG A 35 -10.46 -16.78 -2.08
CA ARG A 35 -10.99 -18.13 -2.12
C ARG A 35 -12.43 -18.21 -1.59
N GLY A 36 -12.73 -17.45 -0.52
CA GLY A 36 -14.09 -17.35 0.04
C GLY A 36 -15.06 -16.63 -0.91
N LEU A 37 -14.64 -15.51 -1.51
CA LEU A 37 -15.44 -14.78 -2.50
C LEU A 37 -15.62 -15.60 -3.81
N ALA A 38 -14.60 -16.34 -4.22
CA ALA A 38 -14.63 -17.20 -5.40
C ALA A 38 -15.40 -18.51 -5.18
N ALA A 39 -15.55 -18.97 -3.93
CA ALA A 39 -16.11 -20.27 -3.61
C ALA A 39 -17.60 -20.43 -3.98
N VAL A 40 -18.29 -19.32 -4.27
CA VAL A 40 -19.73 -19.33 -4.57
C VAL A 40 -20.02 -19.87 -5.97
N ASP A 41 -19.13 -19.65 -6.95
CA ASP A 41 -19.40 -19.96 -8.35
C ASP A 41 -18.15 -20.31 -9.21
N ARG A 42 -16.95 -20.47 -8.61
CA ARG A 42 -15.69 -20.71 -9.33
C ARG A 42 -14.97 -21.97 -8.90
N THR A 43 -14.38 -22.65 -9.86
CA THR A 43 -13.41 -23.70 -9.57
C THR A 43 -12.11 -23.08 -9.03
N TYR A 44 -11.60 -23.59 -7.90
CA TYR A 44 -10.32 -23.18 -7.34
C TYR A 44 -9.24 -24.19 -7.69
N VAL A 45 -8.11 -23.68 -8.18
CA VAL A 45 -6.90 -24.47 -8.49
C VAL A 45 -5.67 -23.73 -8.00
N THR A 46 -4.75 -24.43 -7.31
CA THR A 46 -3.48 -23.82 -6.86
C THR A 46 -2.30 -24.43 -7.61
N MET A 47 -1.34 -23.57 -7.97
CA MET A 47 -0.05 -23.98 -8.53
C MET A 47 0.95 -24.46 -7.48
N ASP A 48 0.60 -24.39 -6.19
CA ASP A 48 1.37 -25.06 -5.13
C ASP A 48 1.26 -26.58 -5.23
N ASP A 49 0.15 -27.11 -5.77
CA ASP A 49 0.03 -28.55 -6.08
C ASP A 49 0.95 -28.90 -7.26
N ILE A 50 1.92 -29.77 -6.98
CA ILE A 50 2.96 -30.17 -7.94
C ILE A 50 2.35 -30.85 -9.17
N SER A 51 1.31 -31.67 -9.01
CA SER A 51 0.68 -32.39 -10.12
C SER A 51 -0.09 -31.43 -11.03
N VAL A 52 -0.83 -30.51 -10.46
CA VAL A 52 -1.56 -29.47 -11.18
C VAL A 52 -0.58 -28.54 -11.90
N ARG A 53 0.45 -28.08 -11.23
CA ARG A 53 1.51 -27.26 -11.80
C ARG A 53 2.23 -27.95 -12.95
N SER A 54 2.55 -29.23 -12.79
CA SER A 54 3.17 -30.03 -13.85
C SER A 54 2.28 -30.05 -15.11
N LEU A 55 0.99 -30.31 -14.95
CA LEU A 55 0.03 -30.29 -16.06
C LEU A 55 -0.02 -28.90 -16.74
N ALA A 56 -0.11 -27.83 -15.95
CA ALA A 56 -0.15 -26.45 -16.46
C ALA A 56 1.14 -26.07 -17.23
N MET A 57 2.29 -26.63 -16.85
CA MET A 57 3.59 -26.34 -17.45
C MET A 57 3.92 -27.22 -18.65
N THR A 58 3.47 -28.49 -18.68
CA THR A 58 3.79 -29.44 -19.77
C THR A 58 2.68 -29.47 -20.83
N GLU A 59 1.43 -29.40 -20.44
CA GLU A 59 0.25 -29.51 -21.30
C GLU A 59 -0.81 -28.42 -20.99
N PRO A 60 -0.50 -27.12 -21.22
CA PRO A 60 -1.40 -26.03 -20.86
C PRO A 60 -2.77 -26.10 -21.52
N ALA A 61 -2.87 -26.62 -22.76
CA ALA A 61 -4.13 -26.82 -23.46
C ALA A 61 -5.01 -27.84 -22.75
N LEU A 62 -4.43 -28.96 -22.31
CA LEU A 62 -5.14 -29.98 -21.53
C LEU A 62 -5.54 -29.48 -20.15
N PHE A 63 -4.72 -28.63 -19.54
CA PHE A 63 -5.07 -27.96 -18.29
C PHE A 63 -6.39 -27.17 -18.45
N LEU A 64 -6.52 -26.32 -19.50
CA LEU A 64 -7.72 -25.53 -19.75
C LEU A 64 -8.93 -26.37 -20.19
N GLN A 65 -8.73 -27.56 -20.78
CA GLN A 65 -9.81 -28.51 -21.05
C GLN A 65 -10.35 -29.13 -19.76
N ARG A 66 -9.46 -29.42 -18.81
CA ARG A 66 -9.82 -30.04 -17.52
C ARG A 66 -10.44 -29.02 -16.55
N TYR A 67 -9.87 -27.80 -16.45
CA TYR A 67 -10.32 -26.76 -15.55
C TYR A 67 -10.96 -25.62 -16.35
N LYS A 68 -12.28 -25.71 -16.50
CA LYS A 68 -13.06 -24.73 -17.27
C LYS A 68 -13.40 -23.49 -16.41
N PRO A 69 -13.53 -22.30 -17.05
CA PRO A 69 -14.07 -21.12 -16.37
C PRO A 69 -15.51 -21.31 -15.89
N PRO A 70 -15.95 -20.56 -14.85
CA PRO A 70 -15.17 -19.60 -14.09
C PRO A 70 -14.11 -20.25 -13.20
N LEU A 71 -12.86 -19.77 -13.29
CA LEU A 71 -11.69 -20.42 -12.68
C LEU A 71 -10.87 -19.41 -11.86
N LEU A 72 -10.51 -19.80 -10.64
CA LEU A 72 -9.50 -19.11 -9.82
C LEU A 72 -8.21 -19.91 -9.83
N ILE A 73 -7.14 -19.33 -10.35
CA ILE A 73 -5.79 -19.91 -10.39
C ILE A 73 -4.91 -19.18 -9.36
N ASP A 74 -4.55 -19.89 -8.30
CA ASP A 74 -3.73 -19.36 -7.23
C ASP A 74 -2.25 -19.60 -7.53
N GLU A 75 -1.38 -18.59 -7.20
CA GLU A 75 0.06 -18.58 -7.41
C GLU A 75 0.47 -18.81 -8.90
N ILE A 76 -0.20 -18.09 -9.82
CA ILE A 76 0.01 -18.21 -11.28
C ILE A 76 1.47 -18.06 -11.74
N GLN A 77 2.31 -17.33 -10.97
CA GLN A 77 3.72 -17.16 -11.27
C GLN A 77 4.51 -18.49 -11.32
N LEU A 78 3.99 -19.54 -10.67
CA LEU A 78 4.58 -20.88 -10.72
C LEU A 78 4.29 -21.62 -12.04
N ALA A 79 3.37 -21.10 -12.87
CA ALA A 79 3.01 -21.68 -14.16
C ALA A 79 3.02 -20.65 -15.31
N PRO A 80 4.16 -19.99 -15.61
CA PRO A 80 4.22 -18.92 -16.63
C PRO A 80 3.88 -19.38 -18.03
N LYS A 81 4.09 -20.66 -18.36
CA LYS A 81 3.74 -21.22 -19.68
C LYS A 81 2.22 -21.27 -19.94
N LEU A 82 1.39 -21.16 -18.89
CA LEU A 82 -0.05 -21.09 -19.03
C LEU A 82 -0.56 -19.75 -19.59
N LEU A 83 0.17 -18.65 -19.38
CA LEU A 83 -0.28 -17.30 -19.76
C LEU A 83 -0.58 -17.12 -21.27
N PRO A 84 0.24 -17.60 -22.20
CA PRO A 84 -0.11 -17.54 -23.63
C PRO A 84 -1.39 -18.29 -23.98
N TYR A 85 -1.64 -19.43 -23.34
CA TYR A 85 -2.84 -20.23 -23.58
C TYR A 85 -4.08 -19.57 -22.97
N LEU A 86 -3.96 -18.95 -21.80
CA LEU A 86 -5.02 -18.10 -21.24
C LEU A 86 -5.38 -16.97 -22.20
N LYS A 87 -4.37 -16.32 -22.80
CA LYS A 87 -4.59 -15.27 -23.80
C LYS A 87 -5.40 -15.81 -24.99
N MET A 88 -4.98 -16.94 -25.57
CA MET A 88 -5.68 -17.55 -26.71
C MET A 88 -7.13 -17.87 -26.34
N TYR A 89 -7.36 -18.52 -25.20
CA TYR A 89 -8.70 -18.84 -24.72
C TYR A 89 -9.57 -17.58 -24.58
N VAL A 90 -9.03 -16.54 -23.94
CA VAL A 90 -9.73 -15.28 -23.70
C VAL A 90 -10.07 -14.54 -24.99
N ASP A 91 -9.17 -14.60 -26.00
CA ASP A 91 -9.39 -13.98 -27.31
C ASP A 91 -10.48 -14.70 -28.12
N GLU A 92 -10.52 -16.02 -28.09
CA GLU A 92 -11.41 -16.82 -28.89
C GLU A 92 -12.83 -16.92 -28.32
N GLN A 93 -12.98 -17.16 -27.02
CA GLN A 93 -14.24 -17.49 -26.39
C GLN A 93 -14.47 -16.95 -24.99
N GLY A 94 -13.50 -16.16 -24.47
CA GLY A 94 -13.56 -15.70 -23.08
C GLY A 94 -14.68 -14.70 -22.83
N GLN A 95 -15.31 -14.82 -21.67
CA GLN A 95 -16.30 -13.90 -21.12
C GLN A 95 -15.73 -13.10 -19.95
N ASN A 96 -16.37 -11.98 -19.62
CA ASN A 96 -15.97 -11.18 -18.46
C ASN A 96 -16.07 -12.02 -17.18
N GLY A 97 -15.02 -11.95 -16.36
CA GLY A 97 -14.94 -12.68 -15.13
C GLY A 97 -14.52 -14.15 -15.24
N ASP A 98 -14.14 -14.67 -16.40
CA ASP A 98 -13.78 -16.07 -16.58
C ASP A 98 -12.61 -16.51 -15.71
N PHE A 99 -11.57 -15.69 -15.60
CA PHE A 99 -10.35 -16.06 -14.87
C PHE A 99 -10.02 -15.07 -13.77
N TRP A 100 -9.85 -15.60 -12.57
CA TRP A 100 -9.21 -14.89 -11.48
C TRP A 100 -7.83 -15.50 -11.24
N LEU A 101 -6.83 -14.66 -11.22
CA LEU A 101 -5.44 -15.03 -10.98
C LEU A 101 -4.97 -14.40 -9.68
N THR A 102 -4.27 -15.14 -8.85
CA THR A 102 -3.57 -14.55 -7.71
C THR A 102 -2.08 -14.75 -7.84
N ARG A 103 -1.33 -13.86 -7.20
CA ARG A 103 0.11 -14.00 -7.06
C ARG A 103 0.62 -13.23 -5.85
N SER A 104 1.69 -13.71 -5.23
CA SER A 104 2.53 -12.90 -4.36
C SER A 104 3.33 -11.92 -5.23
N GLN A 105 3.48 -10.68 -4.78
CA GLN A 105 4.19 -9.63 -5.53
C GLN A 105 5.62 -10.07 -5.85
N ALA A 106 5.94 -10.20 -7.13
CA ALA A 106 7.30 -10.32 -7.62
C ALA A 106 7.41 -9.66 -8.99
N PHE A 107 8.46 -8.87 -9.18
CA PHE A 107 8.62 -7.92 -10.26
C PHE A 107 8.69 -8.53 -11.67
N GLU A 108 9.31 -9.70 -11.82
CA GLU A 108 9.62 -10.25 -13.15
C GLU A 108 8.40 -10.73 -13.94
N LEU A 109 7.34 -11.19 -13.27
CA LEU A 109 6.14 -11.66 -13.98
C LEU A 109 5.21 -10.53 -14.43
N MET A 110 5.37 -9.29 -13.92
CA MET A 110 4.61 -8.15 -14.44
C MET A 110 4.87 -7.94 -15.94
N HIS A 111 6.09 -8.14 -16.41
CA HIS A 111 6.41 -8.07 -17.82
C HIS A 111 5.68 -9.18 -18.62
N GLY A 112 5.74 -10.43 -18.19
CA GLY A 112 5.09 -11.54 -18.91
C GLY A 112 3.56 -11.47 -18.89
N VAL A 113 2.94 -11.13 -17.77
CA VAL A 113 1.47 -11.01 -17.64
C VAL A 113 0.96 -9.78 -18.38
N SER A 114 1.62 -8.62 -18.23
CA SER A 114 1.20 -7.39 -18.91
C SER A 114 1.41 -7.44 -20.41
N GLU A 115 2.43 -8.12 -20.91
CA GLU A 115 2.65 -8.30 -22.35
C GLU A 115 1.64 -9.27 -22.98
N SER A 116 1.36 -10.40 -22.30
CA SER A 116 0.46 -11.43 -22.86
C SER A 116 -1.02 -11.09 -22.73
N LEU A 117 -1.45 -10.42 -21.64
CA LEU A 117 -2.87 -10.14 -21.34
C LEU A 117 -3.23 -8.66 -21.40
N ALA A 118 -2.40 -7.81 -22.02
CA ALA A 118 -2.65 -6.37 -22.15
C ALA A 118 -4.05 -6.09 -22.75
N GLY A 119 -4.82 -5.19 -22.12
CA GLY A 119 -6.18 -4.83 -22.52
C GLY A 119 -7.26 -5.85 -22.13
N ARG A 120 -6.89 -7.02 -21.56
CA ARG A 120 -7.81 -8.11 -21.17
C ARG A 120 -7.89 -8.34 -19.69
N ILE A 121 -6.96 -7.72 -18.94
CA ILE A 121 -6.75 -7.97 -17.52
C ILE A 121 -7.02 -6.72 -16.67
N GLY A 122 -7.86 -6.87 -15.65
CA GLY A 122 -7.96 -5.92 -14.54
C GLY A 122 -6.99 -6.31 -13.45
N ILE A 123 -6.22 -5.36 -12.94
CA ILE A 123 -5.21 -5.61 -11.88
C ILE A 123 -5.64 -4.87 -10.63
N VAL A 124 -5.67 -5.58 -9.51
CA VAL A 124 -5.90 -5.02 -8.18
C VAL A 124 -4.76 -5.38 -7.24
N ASN A 125 -4.43 -4.42 -6.36
CA ASN A 125 -3.42 -4.61 -5.34
C ASN A 125 -4.08 -4.71 -3.97
N LEU A 126 -4.09 -5.91 -3.39
CA LEU A 126 -4.60 -6.15 -2.05
C LEU A 126 -3.53 -5.78 -1.04
N LEU A 127 -3.85 -4.84 -0.16
CA LEU A 127 -2.97 -4.36 0.91
C LEU A 127 -3.39 -4.95 2.28
N GLY A 128 -2.65 -4.64 3.33
CA GLY A 128 -3.08 -4.88 4.70
C GLY A 128 -4.42 -4.17 4.99
N LEU A 129 -5.05 -4.49 6.11
CA LEU A 129 -6.31 -3.86 6.51
C LEU A 129 -6.16 -2.35 6.66
N SER A 130 -7.16 -1.60 6.22
CA SER A 130 -7.26 -0.18 6.52
C SER A 130 -8.00 0.05 7.84
N HIS A 131 -7.80 1.22 8.44
CA HIS A 131 -8.57 1.64 9.61
C HIS A 131 -10.09 1.58 9.34
N GLY A 132 -10.51 2.05 8.16
CA GLY A 132 -11.91 1.97 7.76
C GLY A 132 -12.46 0.54 7.69
N GLU A 133 -11.66 -0.45 7.25
CA GLU A 133 -12.05 -1.86 7.26
C GLU A 133 -12.15 -2.42 8.69
N LEU A 134 -11.29 -1.96 9.61
CA LEU A 134 -11.32 -2.38 11.02
C LEU A 134 -12.56 -1.90 11.77
N ILE A 135 -13.08 -0.72 11.42
CA ILE A 135 -14.28 -0.14 12.05
C ILE A 135 -15.56 -0.32 11.21
N ASP A 136 -15.51 -1.14 10.15
CA ASP A 136 -16.63 -1.39 9.21
C ASP A 136 -17.21 -0.12 8.57
N ARG A 137 -16.34 0.84 8.24
CA ARG A 137 -16.72 2.10 7.60
C ARG A 137 -16.79 1.92 6.08
N PRO A 138 -17.70 2.63 5.37
CA PRO A 138 -17.78 2.56 3.90
C PRO A 138 -16.48 2.97 3.19
N ALA A 139 -16.15 2.28 2.09
CA ALA A 139 -15.03 2.61 1.23
C ALA A 139 -15.22 3.97 0.56
N GLY A 140 -14.11 4.68 0.35
CA GLY A 140 -14.09 5.93 -0.41
C GLY A 140 -12.70 6.59 -0.40
N PRO A 141 -12.27 7.17 -1.54
CA PRO A 141 -10.99 7.89 -1.60
C PRO A 141 -11.02 9.08 -0.65
N PHE A 142 -9.93 9.26 0.10
CA PHE A 142 -9.80 10.38 1.02
C PHE A 142 -9.47 11.67 0.27
N VAL A 143 -10.35 12.67 0.36
CA VAL A 143 -10.10 14.04 -0.10
C VAL A 143 -10.50 14.99 1.03
N PRO A 144 -9.68 15.97 1.45
CA PRO A 144 -9.96 16.81 2.62
C PRO A 144 -10.98 17.91 2.30
N GLU A 145 -12.00 17.61 1.50
CA GLU A 145 -13.10 18.51 1.18
C GLU A 145 -14.17 18.51 2.27
N ASN A 146 -14.84 19.63 2.42
CA ASN A 146 -15.79 19.88 3.49
C ASN A 146 -16.88 18.82 3.59
N GLU A 147 -17.53 18.51 2.48
CA GLU A 147 -18.61 17.54 2.39
C GLU A 147 -18.13 16.13 2.78
N PHE A 148 -16.95 15.75 2.29
CA PHE A 148 -16.34 14.47 2.63
C PHE A 148 -16.00 14.38 4.12
N LEU A 149 -15.36 15.41 4.69
CA LEU A 149 -14.94 15.42 6.09
C LEU A 149 -16.14 15.40 7.05
N LEU A 150 -17.20 16.17 6.76
CA LEU A 150 -18.41 16.17 7.56
C LEU A 150 -19.09 14.80 7.59
N ARG A 151 -19.21 14.15 6.43
CA ARG A 151 -19.73 12.78 6.37
C ARG A 151 -18.87 11.80 7.18
N ARG A 152 -17.53 11.92 7.11
CA ARG A 152 -16.61 11.07 7.87
C ARG A 152 -16.78 11.24 9.39
N VAL A 153 -17.12 12.42 9.87
CA VAL A 153 -17.43 12.65 11.29
C VAL A 153 -18.65 11.84 11.74
N GLU A 154 -19.66 11.71 10.88
CA GLU A 154 -20.86 10.92 11.17
C GLU A 154 -20.59 9.40 11.12
N GLU A 155 -19.67 8.98 10.25
CA GLU A 155 -19.33 7.58 9.99
C GLU A 155 -18.23 7.00 10.90
N SER A 156 -17.52 7.84 11.66
CA SER A 156 -16.32 7.42 12.38
C SER A 156 -16.38 7.81 13.85
N PRO A 157 -16.11 6.88 14.77
CA PRO A 157 -15.92 7.23 16.16
C PRO A 157 -14.65 8.06 16.34
N LEU A 158 -14.60 8.84 17.43
CA LEU A 158 -13.35 9.44 17.87
C LEU A 158 -12.34 8.36 18.18
N LEU A 159 -11.12 8.52 17.70
CA LEU A 159 -10.01 7.60 17.92
C LEU A 159 -8.98 8.25 18.86
N PRO A 160 -8.91 7.81 20.14
CA PRO A 160 -7.90 8.27 21.07
C PRO A 160 -6.48 7.98 20.56
N MET A 161 -5.51 8.78 21.02
CA MET A 161 -4.10 8.62 20.60
C MET A 161 -3.56 7.24 21.00
N SER A 162 -3.87 6.76 22.20
CA SER A 162 -3.48 5.43 22.66
C SER A 162 -3.96 4.33 21.72
N ASP A 163 -5.25 4.34 21.38
CA ASP A 163 -5.88 3.30 20.55
C ASP A 163 -5.34 3.32 19.12
N LEU A 164 -5.02 4.52 18.62
CA LEU A 164 -4.34 4.62 17.33
C LEU A 164 -2.92 4.06 17.39
N PHE A 165 -2.16 4.33 18.45
CA PHE A 165 -0.81 3.78 18.58
C PHE A 165 -0.83 2.26 18.81
N ASP A 166 -1.88 1.71 19.44
CA ASP A 166 -2.11 0.27 19.47
C ASP A 166 -2.27 -0.30 18.05
N GLN A 167 -3.07 0.34 17.18
CA GLN A 167 -3.21 -0.06 15.78
C GLN A 167 -1.90 0.09 14.99
N ILE A 168 -1.17 1.18 15.19
CA ILE A 168 0.13 1.43 14.54
C ILE A 168 1.14 0.33 14.92
N TRP A 169 1.22 0.00 16.21
CA TRP A 169 2.14 -1.01 16.70
C TRP A 169 1.74 -2.42 16.27
N GLN A 170 0.45 -2.75 16.34
CA GLN A 170 -0.07 -4.05 15.92
C GLN A 170 0.11 -4.29 14.43
N GLY A 171 -0.04 -3.23 13.63
CA GLY A 171 0.03 -3.29 12.17
C GLY A 171 -1.28 -3.68 11.51
N SER A 172 -1.23 -3.79 10.19
CA SER A 172 -2.40 -3.97 9.32
C SER A 172 -2.61 -5.41 8.83
N MET A 173 -1.84 -6.37 9.35
CA MET A 173 -1.94 -7.77 8.90
C MET A 173 -3.22 -8.43 9.40
N PRO A 174 -4.03 -9.05 8.50
CA PRO A 174 -5.33 -9.62 8.87
C PRO A 174 -5.25 -10.66 9.99
N ALA A 175 -4.19 -11.45 10.03
CA ALA A 175 -4.01 -12.48 11.04
C ALA A 175 -3.88 -11.92 12.47
N LEU A 176 -3.27 -10.75 12.62
CA LEU A 176 -3.13 -10.07 13.90
C LEU A 176 -4.37 -9.27 14.31
N ASN A 177 -5.23 -8.93 13.36
CA ASN A 177 -6.47 -8.16 13.57
C ASN A 177 -7.72 -9.04 13.56
N SER A 178 -7.59 -10.35 13.34
CA SER A 178 -8.67 -11.30 13.54
C SER A 178 -8.72 -11.74 15.01
N ALA A 179 -9.86 -12.31 15.45
CA ALA A 179 -10.04 -12.78 16.82
C ALA A 179 -9.14 -13.98 17.22
N SER A 180 -8.10 -14.28 16.50
CA SER A 180 -7.12 -15.29 16.85
C SER A 180 -6.08 -14.71 17.81
N GLU A 181 -5.79 -15.39 18.90
CA GLU A 181 -4.71 -15.08 19.88
C GLU A 181 -3.34 -15.33 19.25
N GLN A 182 -3.03 -14.67 18.15
CA GLN A 182 -1.73 -14.84 17.48
C GLN A 182 -0.70 -13.92 18.12
N ASP A 183 0.38 -14.50 18.66
CA ASP A 183 1.48 -13.73 19.24
C ASP A 183 2.17 -12.88 18.19
N TRP A 184 2.23 -11.58 18.46
CA TRP A 184 2.76 -10.55 17.55
C TRP A 184 4.24 -10.79 17.20
N ASN A 185 5.07 -11.15 18.19
CA ASN A 185 6.49 -11.41 17.96
C ASN A 185 6.71 -12.69 17.12
N CYS A 186 5.98 -13.76 17.43
CA CYS A 186 6.03 -15.00 16.68
C CYS A 186 5.58 -14.78 15.24
N TYR A 187 4.54 -13.99 15.02
CA TYR A 187 4.03 -13.67 13.71
C TYR A 187 5.06 -12.95 12.85
N TYR A 188 5.57 -11.80 13.30
CA TYR A 188 6.52 -11.02 12.48
C TYR A 188 7.88 -11.70 12.36
N SER A 189 8.34 -12.47 13.37
CA SER A 189 9.53 -13.30 13.26
C SER A 189 9.40 -14.31 12.12
N SER A 190 8.30 -15.05 12.07
CA SER A 190 8.02 -16.02 11.00
C SER A 190 7.86 -15.33 9.64
N TYR A 191 7.18 -14.17 9.61
CA TYR A 191 7.00 -13.39 8.39
C TYR A 191 8.34 -12.96 7.78
N VAL A 192 9.23 -12.37 8.58
CA VAL A 192 10.55 -11.91 8.13
C VAL A 192 11.41 -13.09 7.68
N GLN A 193 11.43 -14.19 8.45
CA GLN A 193 12.19 -15.38 8.08
C GLN A 193 11.70 -15.95 6.73
N THR A 194 10.39 -16.07 6.54
CA THR A 194 9.83 -16.59 5.30
C THR A 194 10.14 -15.65 4.12
N PHE A 195 10.05 -14.33 4.32
CA PHE A 195 10.39 -13.34 3.31
C PHE A 195 11.86 -13.43 2.88
N LEU A 196 12.79 -13.51 3.84
CA LEU A 196 14.22 -13.63 3.56
C LEU A 196 14.55 -14.92 2.80
N GLN A 197 13.98 -16.05 3.22
CA GLN A 197 14.30 -17.34 2.63
C GLN A 197 13.71 -17.57 1.24
N ARG A 198 12.59 -16.96 0.91
CA ARG A 198 11.89 -17.17 -0.38
C ARG A 198 12.02 -15.96 -1.30
N ASP A 199 11.49 -14.81 -0.88
CA ASP A 199 11.31 -13.70 -1.80
C ASP A 199 12.64 -12.97 -2.08
N VAL A 200 13.50 -12.83 -1.09
CA VAL A 200 14.79 -12.14 -1.26
C VAL A 200 15.72 -12.93 -2.17
N LYS A 201 15.76 -14.27 -2.03
CA LYS A 201 16.56 -15.13 -2.91
C LYS A 201 16.12 -15.05 -4.36
N GLU A 202 14.80 -15.05 -4.59
CA GLU A 202 14.25 -14.98 -5.95
C GLU A 202 14.42 -13.59 -6.57
N LEU A 203 14.21 -12.51 -5.80
CA LEU A 203 14.13 -11.14 -6.33
C LEU A 203 15.46 -10.40 -6.35
N ALA A 204 16.31 -10.61 -5.34
CA ALA A 204 17.52 -9.82 -5.15
C ALA A 204 18.80 -10.59 -5.44
N GLN A 205 18.71 -11.91 -5.67
CA GLN A 205 19.87 -12.80 -5.85
C GLN A 205 20.91 -12.60 -4.73
N VAL A 206 20.43 -12.35 -3.51
CA VAL A 206 21.27 -12.06 -2.35
C VAL A 206 21.83 -13.37 -1.82
N ASN A 207 23.15 -13.45 -1.71
CA ASN A 207 23.85 -14.61 -1.11
C ASN A 207 23.96 -14.52 0.42
N ASP A 208 23.83 -13.30 0.99
CA ASP A 208 23.93 -13.04 2.42
C ASP A 208 22.61 -12.54 2.99
N GLU A 209 21.82 -13.48 3.56
CA GLU A 209 20.53 -13.18 4.20
C GLU A 209 20.68 -12.25 5.42
N LEU A 210 21.78 -12.36 6.16
CA LEU A 210 22.05 -11.52 7.34
C LEU A 210 22.27 -10.06 6.93
N GLN A 211 23.01 -9.84 5.85
CA GLN A 211 23.26 -8.51 5.31
C GLN A 211 21.98 -7.88 4.81
N PHE A 212 21.12 -8.66 4.13
CA PHE A 212 19.80 -8.15 3.71
C PHE A 212 18.89 -7.86 4.90
N TYR A 213 18.92 -8.68 5.96
CA TYR A 213 18.18 -8.40 7.19
C TYR A 213 18.63 -7.09 7.85
N ARG A 214 19.96 -6.84 7.93
CA ARG A 214 20.48 -5.55 8.42
C ARG A 214 19.97 -4.38 7.57
N PHE A 215 19.98 -4.55 6.25
CA PHE A 215 19.42 -3.55 5.33
C PHE A 215 17.92 -3.32 5.57
N LEU A 216 17.14 -4.38 5.79
CA LEU A 216 15.71 -4.28 6.09
C LEU A 216 15.45 -3.50 7.38
N CYS A 217 16.22 -3.77 8.44
CA CYS A 217 16.15 -3.02 9.69
C CYS A 217 16.55 -1.56 9.50
N ALA A 218 17.64 -1.30 8.77
CA ALA A 218 18.07 0.05 8.44
C ALA A 218 17.00 0.79 7.61
N ALA A 219 16.39 0.14 6.62
CA ALA A 219 15.31 0.72 5.83
C ALA A 219 14.08 1.08 6.70
N ALA A 220 13.76 0.28 7.72
CA ALA A 220 12.66 0.56 8.65
C ALA A 220 12.88 1.87 9.43
N SER A 221 14.13 2.22 9.76
CA SER A 221 14.46 3.48 10.45
C SER A 221 14.20 4.73 9.60
N TYR A 222 14.06 4.57 8.28
CA TYR A 222 13.71 5.65 7.36
C TYR A 222 12.21 5.80 7.12
N THR A 223 11.34 5.00 7.77
CA THR A 223 9.90 5.17 7.58
C THR A 223 9.45 6.58 7.96
N GLY A 224 8.65 7.22 7.12
CA GLY A 224 8.26 8.63 7.26
C GLY A 224 9.37 9.64 6.92
N SER A 225 10.48 9.21 6.30
CA SER A 225 11.64 10.08 6.05
C SER A 225 12.13 9.97 4.61
N MET A 226 12.83 11.03 4.16
CA MET A 226 13.51 11.00 2.87
C MET A 226 14.69 10.04 2.90
N ILE A 227 14.83 9.24 1.83
CA ILE A 227 15.92 8.28 1.73
C ILE A 227 17.27 8.95 1.50
N ASN A 228 18.26 8.51 2.26
CA ASN A 228 19.68 8.77 2.00
C ASN A 228 20.37 7.45 1.70
N TYR A 229 20.54 7.14 0.41
CA TYR A 229 21.13 5.87 -0.02
C TYR A 229 22.55 5.64 0.49
N ALA A 230 23.36 6.69 0.67
CA ALA A 230 24.72 6.55 1.20
C ALA A 230 24.71 6.19 2.69
N ALA A 231 23.85 6.82 3.48
CA ALA A 231 23.69 6.50 4.89
C ALA A 231 23.12 5.10 5.08
N LEU A 232 22.04 4.75 4.36
CA LEU A 232 21.45 3.42 4.39
C LEU A 232 22.44 2.31 4.00
N ALA A 233 23.27 2.56 2.98
CA ALA A 233 24.30 1.63 2.55
C ALA A 233 25.38 1.42 3.62
N LYS A 234 25.77 2.50 4.31
CA LYS A 234 26.74 2.42 5.41
C LYS A 234 26.23 1.58 6.58
N GLU A 235 24.96 1.77 6.97
CA GLU A 235 24.33 1.00 8.07
C GLU A 235 24.23 -0.50 7.76
N ALA A 236 23.98 -0.85 6.50
CA ALA A 236 23.87 -2.24 6.06
C ALA A 236 25.19 -2.84 5.55
N GLU A 237 26.30 -2.10 5.61
CA GLU A 237 27.63 -2.52 5.10
C GLU A 237 27.62 -2.93 3.62
N ILE A 238 26.87 -2.20 2.78
CA ILE A 238 26.73 -2.43 1.34
C ILE A 238 27.09 -1.17 0.54
N THR A 239 27.04 -1.25 -0.79
CA THR A 239 27.22 -0.07 -1.65
C THR A 239 25.92 0.72 -1.83
N ALA A 240 26.00 2.02 -2.11
CA ALA A 240 24.81 2.84 -2.37
C ALA A 240 23.99 2.35 -3.59
N PRO A 241 24.59 1.89 -4.72
CA PRO A 241 23.86 1.22 -5.79
C PRO A 241 23.10 -0.04 -5.31
N THR A 242 23.73 -0.88 -4.49
CA THR A 242 23.09 -2.07 -3.90
C THR A 242 21.90 -1.68 -3.01
N ALA A 243 22.08 -0.67 -2.12
CA ALA A 243 20.99 -0.17 -1.28
C ALA A 243 19.79 0.33 -2.12
N LYS A 244 20.07 1.04 -3.22
CA LYS A 244 19.03 1.49 -4.15
C LYS A 244 18.32 0.32 -4.83
N GLN A 245 19.05 -0.72 -5.25
CA GLN A 245 18.47 -1.92 -5.84
C GLN A 245 17.62 -2.69 -4.82
N TRP A 246 18.13 -2.90 -3.62
CA TRP A 246 17.40 -3.62 -2.57
C TRP A 246 16.16 -2.88 -2.10
N LEU A 247 16.19 -1.54 -2.05
CA LEU A 247 15.00 -0.76 -1.75
C LEU A 247 13.92 -0.92 -2.84
N LYS A 248 14.31 -1.02 -4.11
CA LYS A 248 13.38 -1.36 -5.19
C LYS A 248 12.77 -2.76 -5.03
N VAL A 249 13.55 -3.72 -4.53
CA VAL A 249 13.04 -5.07 -4.20
C VAL A 249 12.00 -4.99 -3.09
N LEU A 250 12.25 -4.23 -2.01
CA LEU A 250 11.26 -4.03 -0.95
C LEU A 250 9.97 -3.36 -1.47
N ALA A 251 10.11 -2.38 -2.36
CA ALA A 251 8.96 -1.73 -2.99
C ALA A 251 8.18 -2.69 -3.91
N ALA A 252 8.90 -3.48 -4.72
CA ALA A 252 8.29 -4.49 -5.58
C ALA A 252 7.62 -5.62 -4.79
N ALA A 253 8.17 -5.99 -3.63
CA ALA A 253 7.56 -6.94 -2.69
C ALA A 253 6.37 -6.33 -1.92
N GLY A 254 6.11 -5.03 -2.06
CA GLY A 254 5.03 -4.31 -1.38
C GLY A 254 5.26 -4.07 0.10
N LEU A 255 6.51 -4.20 0.60
CA LEU A 255 6.85 -3.90 1.98
C LEU A 255 7.04 -2.42 2.24
N VAL A 256 7.44 -1.68 1.22
CA VAL A 256 7.58 -0.23 1.31
C VAL A 256 6.87 0.46 0.15
N TYR A 257 6.36 1.64 0.42
CA TYR A 257 5.89 2.60 -0.56
C TYR A 257 6.89 3.74 -0.65
N LEU A 258 7.26 4.11 -1.87
CA LEU A 258 8.15 5.24 -2.15
C LEU A 258 7.30 6.42 -2.61
N LEU A 259 7.14 7.41 -1.74
CA LEU A 259 6.40 8.64 -2.07
C LEU A 259 7.33 9.60 -2.81
N GLU A 260 7.02 9.80 -4.09
CA GLU A 260 7.79 10.70 -4.94
C GLU A 260 7.50 12.17 -4.64
N PRO A 261 8.45 13.08 -4.90
CA PRO A 261 8.20 14.50 -4.77
C PRO A 261 7.12 14.97 -5.76
N PHE A 262 6.23 15.83 -5.30
CA PHE A 262 5.29 16.52 -6.16
C PHE A 262 6.04 17.53 -7.05
N MET A 263 5.93 17.36 -8.37
CA MET A 263 6.64 18.15 -9.37
C MET A 263 5.66 19.04 -10.14
N HIS A 264 5.95 20.33 -10.20
CA HIS A 264 5.22 21.27 -11.03
C HIS A 264 6.18 22.31 -11.63
N PRO A 265 6.00 22.76 -12.90
CA PRO A 265 6.92 23.69 -13.57
C PRO A 265 7.16 24.99 -12.81
N ASN A 266 6.15 25.48 -12.12
CA ASN A 266 6.19 26.76 -11.38
C ASN A 266 6.78 26.62 -9.97
N LEU A 267 6.99 25.40 -9.48
CA LEU A 267 7.67 25.20 -8.21
C LEU A 267 9.18 25.26 -8.40
N LYS A 268 9.87 25.92 -7.47
CA LYS A 268 11.32 25.88 -7.43
C LYS A 268 11.77 24.42 -7.27
N TYR A 269 12.86 24.06 -7.96
CA TYR A 269 13.43 22.72 -7.83
C TYR A 269 13.65 22.39 -6.35
N GLY A 270 12.88 21.43 -5.87
CA GLY A 270 12.97 20.92 -4.51
C GLY A 270 13.89 19.70 -4.42
N VAL A 271 13.82 19.02 -3.29
CA VAL A 271 14.50 17.75 -3.07
C VAL A 271 13.87 16.67 -3.99
N LYS A 272 14.71 15.83 -4.60
CA LYS A 272 14.28 14.78 -5.55
C LYS A 272 14.25 13.37 -4.95
N ALA A 273 14.76 13.18 -3.73
CA ALA A 273 14.79 11.88 -3.09
C ALA A 273 13.37 11.46 -2.67
N PRO A 274 12.92 10.23 -2.89
CA PRO A 274 11.62 9.79 -2.39
C PRO A 274 11.63 9.68 -0.86
N LYS A 275 10.43 9.77 -0.25
CA LYS A 275 10.20 9.34 1.14
C LYS A 275 9.86 7.86 1.18
N VAL A 276 10.30 7.18 2.24
CA VAL A 276 10.04 5.75 2.45
C VAL A 276 8.94 5.58 3.47
N TYR A 277 7.93 4.76 3.16
CA TYR A 277 6.88 4.37 4.09
C TYR A 277 6.74 2.86 4.09
N PHE A 278 6.88 2.22 5.23
CA PHE A 278 6.53 0.82 5.37
C PHE A 278 5.01 0.65 5.19
N THR A 279 4.60 -0.28 4.36
CA THR A 279 3.18 -0.53 4.07
C THR A 279 2.44 -1.13 5.25
N ASP A 280 3.19 -1.74 6.17
CA ASP A 280 2.72 -2.25 7.45
C ASP A 280 3.57 -1.68 8.58
N THR A 281 2.95 -0.90 9.45
CA THR A 281 3.62 -0.24 10.57
C THR A 281 4.06 -1.21 11.65
N GLY A 282 3.33 -2.32 11.84
CA GLY A 282 3.70 -3.36 12.79
C GLY A 282 4.98 -4.08 12.39
N LEU A 283 5.18 -4.35 11.09
CA LEU A 283 6.45 -4.88 10.59
C LEU A 283 7.61 -3.91 10.87
N ALA A 284 7.42 -2.61 10.62
CA ALA A 284 8.45 -1.61 10.94
C ALA A 284 8.74 -1.55 12.45
N ALA A 285 7.71 -1.61 13.29
CA ALA A 285 7.86 -1.65 14.75
C ALA A 285 8.64 -2.89 15.21
N TYR A 286 8.35 -4.05 14.64
CA TYR A 286 9.07 -5.30 14.92
C TYR A 286 10.55 -5.21 14.55
N LEU A 287 10.86 -4.73 13.34
CA LEU A 287 12.24 -4.60 12.85
C LEU A 287 13.07 -3.63 13.71
N LEU A 288 12.44 -2.58 14.23
CA LEU A 288 13.05 -1.56 15.10
C LEU A 288 12.95 -1.89 16.59
N ARG A 289 12.39 -3.06 16.94
CA ARG A 289 12.30 -3.60 18.30
C ARG A 289 11.48 -2.72 19.27
N TRP A 290 10.42 -2.07 18.78
CA TRP A 290 9.43 -1.41 19.63
C TRP A 290 8.56 -2.47 20.29
N SER A 291 8.73 -2.68 21.59
CA SER A 291 8.17 -3.83 22.32
C SER A 291 6.66 -3.72 22.59
N ASN A 292 6.11 -2.52 22.60
CA ASN A 292 4.67 -2.27 22.76
C ASN A 292 4.31 -0.87 22.22
N ALA A 293 3.00 -0.61 22.15
CA ALA A 293 2.44 0.64 21.65
C ALA A 293 2.81 1.87 22.50
N GLU A 294 2.81 1.74 23.83
CA GLU A 294 3.14 2.85 24.73
C GLU A 294 4.58 3.34 24.55
N ILE A 295 5.52 2.39 24.43
CA ILE A 295 6.95 2.71 24.19
C ILE A 295 7.12 3.33 22.80
N LEU A 296 6.41 2.85 21.78
CA LEU A 296 6.42 3.43 20.44
C LEU A 296 5.84 4.85 20.46
N GLU A 297 4.71 5.05 21.14
CA GLU A 297 4.08 6.36 21.28
C GLU A 297 4.99 7.37 21.95
N ALA A 298 5.65 7.01 23.05
CA ALA A 298 6.58 7.87 23.76
C ALA A 298 7.93 8.02 23.05
N GLY A 299 8.23 7.16 22.08
CA GLY A 299 9.55 7.05 21.43
C GLY A 299 9.85 8.17 20.44
N ALA A 300 11.14 8.32 20.10
CA ALA A 300 11.63 9.34 19.17
C ALA A 300 11.04 9.21 17.75
N MET A 301 10.61 8.02 17.34
CA MET A 301 10.02 7.77 16.01
C MET A 301 8.49 7.87 15.97
N SER A 302 7.84 8.21 17.08
CA SER A 302 6.38 8.23 17.15
C SER A 302 5.71 9.09 16.06
N SER A 303 6.28 10.26 15.76
CA SER A 303 5.79 11.13 14.67
C SER A 303 5.98 10.50 13.28
N SER A 304 7.10 9.82 13.04
CA SER A 304 7.37 9.12 11.76
C SER A 304 6.42 7.93 11.56
N PHE A 305 6.09 7.20 12.63
CA PHE A 305 5.11 6.13 12.57
C PHE A 305 3.70 6.64 12.34
N LEU A 306 3.30 7.74 12.99
CA LEU A 306 2.02 8.40 12.73
C LEU A 306 1.92 8.88 11.27
N GLU A 307 2.99 9.51 10.74
CA GLU A 307 3.05 9.94 9.36
C GLU A 307 2.94 8.75 8.41
N THR A 308 3.67 7.66 8.70
CA THR A 308 3.62 6.42 7.91
C THR A 308 2.21 5.85 7.87
N TRP A 309 1.56 5.74 9.03
CA TRP A 309 0.19 5.24 9.12
C TRP A 309 -0.77 6.13 8.33
N ALA A 310 -0.75 7.44 8.54
CA ALA A 310 -1.66 8.37 7.89
C ALA A 310 -1.50 8.37 6.35
N VAL A 311 -0.25 8.38 5.85
CA VAL A 311 0.03 8.30 4.41
C VAL A 311 -0.46 6.97 3.84
N MET A 312 -0.25 5.85 4.57
CA MET A 312 -0.70 4.54 4.10
C MET A 312 -2.22 4.38 4.17
N GLU A 313 -2.92 4.96 5.15
CA GLU A 313 -4.39 4.96 5.17
C GLU A 313 -4.96 5.73 3.97
N ILE A 314 -4.42 6.92 3.68
CA ILE A 314 -4.82 7.68 2.49
C ILE A 314 -4.49 6.89 1.21
N TYR A 315 -3.31 6.28 1.10
CA TYR A 315 -2.93 5.41 -0.02
C TYR A 315 -3.94 4.28 -0.22
N LYS A 316 -4.28 3.55 0.86
CA LYS A 316 -5.27 2.45 0.83
C LYS A 316 -6.65 2.93 0.41
N SER A 317 -7.08 4.14 0.81
CA SER A 317 -8.39 4.67 0.47
C SER A 317 -8.61 4.79 -1.05
N PHE A 318 -7.59 5.21 -1.79
CA PHE A 318 -7.62 5.25 -3.27
C PHE A 318 -7.43 3.86 -3.88
N SER A 319 -6.44 3.11 -3.41
CA SER A 319 -6.10 1.78 -3.96
C SER A 319 -7.28 0.79 -3.83
N ASN A 320 -7.97 0.79 -2.70
CA ASN A 320 -9.15 -0.06 -2.47
C ASN A 320 -10.34 0.31 -3.38
N CYS A 321 -10.37 1.55 -3.88
CA CYS A 321 -11.35 2.01 -4.88
C CYS A 321 -10.90 1.77 -6.34
N GLY A 322 -9.78 1.07 -6.54
CA GLY A 322 -9.22 0.81 -7.87
C GLY A 322 -8.58 2.02 -8.54
N GLN A 323 -8.23 3.04 -7.76
CA GLN A 323 -7.60 4.27 -8.25
C GLN A 323 -6.11 4.27 -7.94
N ILE A 324 -5.33 4.88 -8.82
CA ILE A 324 -3.91 5.16 -8.54
C ILE A 324 -3.86 6.30 -7.52
N PRO A 325 -3.23 6.09 -6.34
CA PRO A 325 -3.17 7.14 -5.32
C PRO A 325 -2.42 8.39 -5.83
N PRO A 326 -3.07 9.56 -5.89
CA PRO A 326 -2.50 10.78 -6.47
C PRO A 326 -1.64 11.54 -5.45
N LEU A 327 -0.66 10.88 -4.86
CA LEU A 327 0.10 11.34 -3.71
C LEU A 327 1.49 11.83 -4.11
N GLY A 328 1.95 12.87 -3.45
CA GLY A 328 3.31 13.37 -3.50
C GLY A 328 3.65 14.13 -2.22
N TYR A 329 4.89 14.52 -2.04
CA TYR A 329 5.30 15.46 -1.02
C TYR A 329 6.06 16.62 -1.68
N TYR A 330 6.15 17.76 -1.02
CA TYR A 330 6.96 18.86 -1.54
C TYR A 330 7.87 19.42 -0.46
N ARG A 331 9.16 19.57 -0.78
CA ARG A 331 10.16 20.23 0.09
C ARG A 331 11.05 21.13 -0.73
N ASP A 332 11.15 22.39 -0.34
CA ASP A 332 12.02 23.36 -0.98
C ASP A 332 13.47 23.32 -0.44
N PHE A 333 14.36 24.09 -1.05
CA PHE A 333 15.77 24.20 -0.62
C PHE A 333 15.96 24.80 0.78
N ASN A 334 14.97 25.53 1.29
CA ASN A 334 14.97 26.10 2.63
C ASN A 334 14.45 25.13 3.68
N SER A 335 14.31 23.85 3.33
CA SER A 335 13.78 22.80 4.17
C SER A 335 12.33 23.00 4.63
N ARG A 336 11.56 23.89 3.98
CA ARG A 336 10.13 23.98 4.21
C ARG A 336 9.44 22.84 3.49
N GLU A 337 8.58 22.12 4.20
CA GLU A 337 7.98 20.87 3.71
C GLU A 337 6.47 20.88 3.87
N VAL A 338 5.79 20.36 2.85
CA VAL A 338 4.42 19.87 2.93
C VAL A 338 4.50 18.35 2.86
N GLU A 339 4.17 17.68 3.95
CA GLU A 339 4.39 16.25 4.16
C GLU A 339 3.65 15.40 3.14
N LEU A 340 2.43 15.83 2.78
CA LEU A 340 1.62 15.14 1.78
C LEU A 340 0.87 16.16 0.91
N VAL A 341 0.86 15.92 -0.39
CA VAL A 341 0.12 16.68 -1.39
C VAL A 341 -0.71 15.69 -2.20
N LEU A 342 -2.03 15.84 -2.19
CA LEU A 342 -2.91 15.11 -3.08
C LEU A 342 -3.19 15.96 -4.33
N ASN A 343 -3.08 15.36 -5.51
CA ASN A 343 -3.41 16.02 -6.77
C ASN A 343 -4.65 15.35 -7.38
N VAL A 344 -5.83 15.89 -7.07
CA VAL A 344 -7.12 15.31 -7.46
C VAL A 344 -7.87 16.30 -8.33
N ASP A 345 -8.33 15.88 -9.50
CA ASP A 345 -9.18 16.64 -10.42
C ASP A 345 -8.69 18.08 -10.69
N GLY A 346 -7.37 18.23 -10.88
CA GLY A 346 -6.74 19.52 -11.15
C GLY A 346 -6.64 20.43 -9.93
N SER A 347 -6.90 19.91 -8.74
CA SER A 347 -6.72 20.57 -7.45
C SER A 347 -5.64 19.89 -6.63
N ILE A 348 -4.82 20.70 -5.95
CA ILE A 348 -3.85 20.18 -4.99
C ILE A 348 -4.35 20.41 -3.57
N HIS A 349 -4.27 19.39 -2.74
CA HIS A 349 -4.73 19.38 -1.36
C HIS A 349 -3.54 19.16 -0.43
N PRO A 350 -3.01 20.23 0.20
CA PRO A 350 -1.85 20.09 1.10
C PRO A 350 -2.27 19.57 2.46
N LEU A 351 -1.52 18.61 2.98
CA LEU A 351 -1.73 18.03 4.29
C LEU A 351 -0.45 18.06 5.13
N ALA A 352 -0.63 18.37 6.39
CA ALA A 352 0.37 18.21 7.44
C ALA A 352 -0.06 17.10 8.39
N ILE A 353 0.90 16.43 9.04
CA ILE A 353 0.62 15.37 10.00
C ILE A 353 1.33 15.71 11.31
N ARG A 354 0.58 15.76 12.43
CA ARG A 354 1.10 16.19 13.73
C ARG A 354 0.61 15.31 14.87
N LYS A 355 1.55 14.82 15.67
CA LYS A 355 1.24 14.14 16.93
C LYS A 355 0.91 15.17 18.01
N SER A 356 -0.29 15.75 17.93
CA SER A 356 -0.78 16.74 18.89
C SER A 356 -2.29 16.76 18.91
N SER A 357 -2.88 16.93 20.10
CA SER A 357 -4.32 17.19 20.28
C SER A 357 -4.70 18.66 20.08
N SER A 358 -3.72 19.55 20.15
CA SER A 358 -3.87 21.00 19.97
C SER A 358 -2.76 21.54 19.08
N PRO A 359 -2.74 21.18 17.79
CA PRO A 359 -1.67 21.58 16.91
C PRO A 359 -1.69 23.10 16.65
N VAL A 360 -0.49 23.69 16.55
CA VAL A 360 -0.35 25.09 16.17
C VAL A 360 -0.80 25.25 14.71
N LYS A 361 -1.36 26.42 14.38
CA LYS A 361 -1.77 26.76 13.01
C LYS A 361 -0.57 26.72 12.05
N GLU A 362 -0.43 25.62 11.28
CA GLU A 362 0.71 25.39 10.38
C GLU A 362 0.39 25.64 8.91
N THR A 363 -0.80 26.09 8.58
CA THR A 363 -1.25 26.26 7.19
C THR A 363 -0.43 27.28 6.39
N LYS A 364 0.34 28.16 7.06
CA LYS A 364 1.29 29.07 6.40
C LYS A 364 2.35 28.34 5.57
N LYS A 365 2.74 27.13 5.95
CA LYS A 365 3.70 26.35 5.16
C LYS A 365 3.15 25.92 3.80
N PHE A 366 1.83 25.84 3.65
CA PHE A 366 1.18 25.51 2.37
C PHE A 366 1.34 26.63 1.32
N ASP A 367 1.69 27.84 1.73
CA ASP A 367 1.95 28.97 0.83
C ASP A 367 3.12 28.70 -0.13
N ILE A 368 4.01 27.77 0.19
CA ILE A 368 5.09 27.35 -0.74
C ILE A 368 4.55 26.71 -2.02
N LEU A 369 3.31 26.24 -2.01
CA LEU A 369 2.63 25.66 -3.17
C LEU A 369 1.88 26.70 -4.00
N ARG A 370 1.70 27.96 -3.54
CA ARG A 370 0.98 29.00 -4.30
C ARG A 370 1.43 29.18 -5.76
N PRO A 371 2.74 29.07 -6.10
CA PRO A 371 3.16 29.21 -7.51
C PRO A 371 2.49 28.25 -8.48
N VAL A 372 1.94 27.11 -8.01
CA VAL A 372 1.21 26.16 -8.90
C VAL A 372 -0.11 26.73 -9.43
N THR A 373 -0.66 27.79 -8.81
CA THR A 373 -1.92 28.44 -9.22
C THR A 373 -1.74 29.44 -10.34
N GLU A 374 -0.54 29.63 -10.86
CA GLU A 374 -0.20 30.62 -11.88
C GLU A 374 0.17 29.97 -13.21
N GLY A 375 -0.03 30.71 -14.31
CA GLY A 375 0.40 30.33 -15.66
C GLY A 375 -0.49 29.32 -16.37
N GLU A 376 -0.01 28.82 -17.53
CA GLU A 376 -0.78 27.96 -18.44
C GLU A 376 -1.13 26.57 -17.86
N ARG A 377 -0.34 26.08 -16.92
CA ARG A 377 -0.56 24.78 -16.25
C ARG A 377 -1.03 24.96 -14.80
N ALA A 378 -1.75 26.03 -14.53
CA ALA A 378 -2.23 26.33 -13.21
C ALA A 378 -3.14 25.22 -12.66
N LEU A 379 -2.87 24.82 -11.41
CA LEU A 379 -3.73 23.95 -10.63
C LEU A 379 -4.49 24.78 -9.60
N LYS A 380 -5.63 24.29 -9.14
CA LYS A 380 -6.35 24.93 -8.04
C LYS A 380 -5.71 24.54 -6.71
N LEU A 381 -5.66 25.49 -5.78
CA LEU A 381 -5.33 25.18 -4.39
C LEU A 381 -6.64 24.84 -3.67
N GLY A 382 -6.90 23.56 -3.52
CA GLY A 382 -8.08 23.00 -2.86
C GLY A 382 -8.01 23.09 -1.33
N ALA A 383 -8.97 22.46 -0.68
CA ALA A 383 -8.97 22.30 0.78
C ALA A 383 -7.74 21.51 1.24
N GLY A 384 -7.24 21.83 2.41
CA GLY A 384 -6.12 21.12 3.03
C GLY A 384 -6.33 20.98 4.53
N GLY A 385 -5.30 20.54 5.25
CA GLY A 385 -5.45 20.46 6.69
C GLY A 385 -4.25 19.89 7.44
N VAL A 386 -4.44 19.82 8.74
CA VAL A 386 -3.52 19.21 9.67
C VAL A 386 -4.18 17.96 10.26
N ILE A 387 -3.70 16.79 9.88
CA ILE A 387 -4.10 15.51 10.47
C ILE A 387 -3.48 15.43 11.87
N CYS A 388 -4.32 15.25 12.89
CA CYS A 388 -3.91 15.35 14.28
C CYS A 388 -4.88 14.61 15.22
N PHE A 389 -4.69 14.76 16.52
CA PHE A 389 -5.55 14.19 17.55
C PHE A 389 -6.55 15.21 18.13
N ALA A 390 -7.04 16.14 17.31
CA ALA A 390 -8.13 17.02 17.70
C ALA A 390 -9.38 16.19 18.03
N ASN A 391 -10.15 16.63 19.03
CA ASN A 391 -11.37 15.93 19.45
C ASN A 391 -12.52 16.13 18.44
N ASP A 392 -12.44 17.16 17.60
CA ASP A 392 -13.45 17.52 16.61
C ASP A 392 -12.80 17.95 15.30
N LEU A 393 -13.58 17.89 14.22
CA LEU A 393 -13.24 18.51 12.95
C LEU A 393 -13.41 20.03 13.09
N LEU A 394 -12.30 20.76 13.18
CA LEU A 394 -12.32 22.20 13.43
C LEU A 394 -11.69 22.97 12.24
N PRO A 395 -12.33 24.07 11.81
CA PRO A 395 -11.73 24.91 10.77
C PRO A 395 -10.51 25.68 11.30
N ILE A 396 -9.42 25.69 10.52
CA ILE A 396 -8.24 26.52 10.76
C ILE A 396 -8.42 27.89 10.08
N ASP A 397 -8.92 27.86 8.85
CA ASP A 397 -9.25 29.02 8.02
C ASP A 397 -10.33 28.62 6.97
N ALA A 398 -10.58 29.47 6.00
CA ALA A 398 -11.63 29.25 4.99
C ALA A 398 -11.47 27.99 4.13
N ARG A 399 -10.27 27.34 4.13
CA ARG A 399 -9.97 26.17 3.30
C ARG A 399 -9.36 25.00 4.06
N ASN A 400 -8.83 25.25 5.24
CA ASN A 400 -8.02 24.25 5.94
C ASN A 400 -8.67 23.84 7.25
N TRP A 401 -8.46 22.56 7.62
CA TRP A 401 -9.08 21.91 8.77
C TRP A 401 -8.04 21.29 9.70
N TYR A 402 -8.33 21.26 11.00
CA TYR A 402 -7.76 20.26 11.90
C TYR A 402 -8.59 18.98 11.70
N ILE A 403 -7.94 17.95 11.17
CA ILE A 403 -8.57 16.69 10.77
C ILE A 403 -8.21 15.63 11.81
N PRO A 404 -9.17 15.18 12.64
CA PRO A 404 -8.93 14.05 13.53
C PRO A 404 -8.42 12.82 12.77
N ALA A 405 -7.35 12.19 13.27
CA ALA A 405 -6.72 11.05 12.60
C ALA A 405 -7.68 9.88 12.33
N GLY A 406 -8.66 9.65 13.23
CA GLY A 406 -9.67 8.61 13.05
C GLY A 406 -10.60 8.79 11.83
N LEU A 407 -10.56 9.96 11.17
CA LEU A 407 -11.36 10.21 9.96
C LEU A 407 -10.67 9.68 8.67
N LEU A 408 -9.41 9.21 8.74
CA LEU A 408 -8.68 8.58 7.63
C LEU A 408 -9.13 7.11 7.35
#